data_944543446e1c9613043007eb47d526e8
#
_entry.id   944543446e1c9613043007eb47d526e8
#
_cell.length_a   1.000
_cell.length_b   1.000
_cell.length_c   1.000
_cell.angle_alpha   90.00
_cell.angle_beta   90.00
_cell.angle_gamma   90.00
#
_symmetry.space_group_name_H-M   'P 1'
#
loop_
_entity.id
_entity.type
_entity.pdbx_description
1 polymer ?
#
loop_
_entity_poly.entity_id
_entity_poly.type
_entity_poly.pdbx_seq_one_letter_code
_entity_poly.pdbx_strand_id
1 'polypeptide(L)'
;MKKMLALQVAAILLVSGSLAGMLAFTPVYTEVRSGIVLVLCLSCLKLEPKTIEDFTFETIDNQPHPGFVLDNLSYGPVFLHYSGDSCAGCDVMYPVVKDLFSIEFGKQDMFHSLVSFENSTIVYIYVNIHHTIDELRDAQPTYDKDRIGGIPMFTIVTLGYDNGKVKPKYTTVYGTLTTYGATTDAQRLIFLQQLMQESIEMYNQNKEGYSPHH
;
A
#
# COMPACT_ATOMS: atom_id res chain seq x y z
N MET A 1 27.01 38.93 -39.36
CA MET A 1 26.03 38.07 -38.65
C MET A 1 26.57 36.65 -38.38
N LYS A 2 27.08 35.87 -39.37
CA LYS A 2 27.55 34.48 -39.14
C LYS A 2 28.68 34.34 -38.10
N LYS A 3 29.63 35.32 -38.04
CA LYS A 3 30.76 35.28 -37.08
C LYS A 3 30.30 35.52 -35.63
N MET A 4 29.29 36.37 -35.40
CA MET A 4 28.71 36.60 -34.06
C MET A 4 27.95 35.40 -33.55
N LEU A 5 27.19 34.72 -34.40
CA LEU A 5 26.46 33.52 -34.05
C LEU A 5 27.41 32.35 -33.65
N ALA A 6 28.51 32.19 -34.41
CA ALA A 6 29.52 31.18 -34.10
C ALA A 6 30.22 31.45 -32.75
N LEU A 7 30.46 32.73 -32.41
CA LEU A 7 31.03 33.09 -31.11
C LEU A 7 30.09 32.81 -29.94
N GLN A 8 28.79 33.09 -30.12
CA GLN A 8 27.77 32.80 -29.10
C GLN A 8 27.60 31.30 -28.85
N VAL A 9 27.56 30.50 -29.91
CA VAL A 9 27.47 29.02 -29.79
C VAL A 9 28.71 28.45 -29.11
N ALA A 10 29.91 28.95 -29.45
CA ALA A 10 31.15 28.51 -28.80
C ALA A 10 31.19 28.89 -27.30
N ALA A 11 30.70 30.08 -26.95
CA ALA A 11 30.60 30.50 -25.54
C ALA A 11 29.63 29.63 -24.73
N ILE A 12 28.47 29.25 -25.30
CA ILE A 12 27.48 28.38 -24.65
C ILE A 12 28.07 26.99 -24.46
N LEU A 13 28.78 26.45 -25.44
CA LEU A 13 29.42 25.12 -25.34
C LEU A 13 30.55 25.10 -24.30
N LEU A 14 31.34 26.18 -24.18
CA LEU A 14 32.39 26.27 -23.16
C LEU A 14 31.82 26.40 -21.74
N VAL A 15 30.76 27.16 -21.54
CA VAL A 15 30.11 27.30 -20.24
C VAL A 15 29.42 25.99 -19.82
N SER A 16 28.69 25.35 -20.72
CA SER A 16 28.03 24.08 -20.44
C SER A 16 29.03 22.93 -20.22
N GLY A 17 30.12 22.91 -20.96
CA GLY A 17 31.19 21.93 -20.81
C GLY A 17 31.97 22.08 -19.50
N SER A 18 32.22 23.31 -19.04
CA SER A 18 32.90 23.57 -17.76
C SER A 18 32.00 23.29 -16.58
N LEU A 19 30.69 23.55 -16.68
CA LEU A 19 29.72 23.21 -15.63
C LEU A 19 29.57 21.68 -15.48
N ALA A 20 29.50 20.95 -16.58
CA ALA A 20 29.44 19.50 -16.57
C ALA A 20 30.73 18.87 -16.02
N GLY A 21 31.90 19.46 -16.34
CA GLY A 21 33.18 19.03 -15.79
C GLY A 21 33.33 19.26 -14.29
N MET A 22 32.88 20.42 -13.77
CA MET A 22 32.88 20.69 -12.35
C MET A 22 31.94 19.77 -11.56
N LEU A 23 30.76 19.48 -12.06
CA LEU A 23 29.81 18.55 -11.44
C LEU A 23 30.32 17.10 -11.42
N ALA A 24 31.14 16.69 -12.41
CA ALA A 24 31.67 15.32 -12.48
C ALA A 24 32.79 15.04 -11.48
N PHE A 25 33.51 16.05 -10.96
CA PHE A 25 34.70 15.90 -10.12
C PHE A 25 34.53 16.43 -8.67
N THR A 26 33.34 16.85 -8.29
CA THR A 26 33.10 17.32 -6.93
C THR A 26 32.19 16.36 -6.14
N PRO A 27 32.31 16.25 -4.80
CA PRO A 27 31.41 15.42 -3.99
C PRO A 27 29.93 15.86 -4.12
N VAL A 28 29.65 17.08 -4.57
CA VAL A 28 28.31 17.57 -4.91
C VAL A 28 27.71 16.80 -6.10
N TYR A 29 28.55 16.26 -6.99
CA TYR A 29 28.09 15.44 -8.12
C TYR A 29 27.34 14.18 -7.70
N THR A 30 27.73 13.53 -6.62
CA THR A 30 27.06 12.30 -6.14
C THR A 30 25.68 12.61 -5.56
N GLU A 31 25.50 13.73 -4.86
CA GLU A 31 24.19 14.15 -4.35
C GLU A 31 23.30 14.69 -5.48
N VAL A 32 23.85 15.50 -6.38
CA VAL A 32 23.11 16.01 -7.54
C VAL A 32 22.75 14.89 -8.50
N ARG A 33 23.66 13.91 -8.72
CA ARG A 33 23.37 12.74 -9.55
C ARG A 33 22.26 11.88 -8.97
N SER A 34 22.26 11.63 -7.65
CA SER A 34 21.17 10.90 -6.99
C SER A 34 19.85 11.66 -7.08
N GLY A 35 19.86 12.97 -6.88
CA GLY A 35 18.68 13.83 -7.06
C GLY A 35 18.19 13.89 -8.52
N ILE A 36 19.10 14.04 -9.49
CA ILE A 36 18.77 14.09 -10.93
C ILE A 36 18.33 12.73 -11.46
N VAL A 37 18.95 11.63 -11.02
CA VAL A 37 18.53 10.27 -11.37
C VAL A 37 17.13 10.01 -10.82
N LEU A 38 16.81 10.50 -9.62
CA LEU A 38 15.46 10.44 -9.06
C LEU A 38 14.44 11.25 -9.87
N VAL A 39 14.84 12.41 -10.40
CA VAL A 39 13.94 13.32 -11.12
C VAL A 39 13.84 12.99 -12.62
N LEU A 40 14.91 12.48 -13.24
CA LEU A 40 14.94 12.22 -14.69
C LEU A 40 14.71 10.75 -15.07
N CYS A 41 14.80 9.83 -14.13
CA CYS A 41 14.39 8.45 -14.38
C CYS A 41 12.86 8.33 -14.25
N LEU A 42 12.13 8.78 -15.27
CA LEU A 42 10.67 8.58 -15.35
C LEU A 42 10.28 7.09 -15.27
N SER A 43 11.16 6.19 -15.69
CA SER A 43 11.00 4.74 -15.51
C SER A 43 11.36 4.25 -14.09
N CYS A 44 12.06 5.08 -13.29
CA CYS A 44 12.35 4.81 -11.88
C CYS A 44 11.36 5.52 -10.95
N LEU A 45 10.55 6.45 -11.46
CA LEU A 45 9.39 6.98 -10.76
C LEU A 45 8.32 5.88 -10.76
N LYS A 46 8.33 5.07 -9.71
CA LYS A 46 7.16 4.27 -9.37
C LYS A 46 6.09 5.27 -8.95
N LEU A 47 5.25 5.67 -9.89
CA LEU A 47 4.06 6.45 -9.60
C LEU A 47 3.14 5.53 -8.79
N GLU A 48 3.06 5.76 -7.50
CA GLU A 48 2.03 5.11 -6.70
C GLU A 48 0.66 5.52 -7.26
N PRO A 49 -0.30 4.60 -7.36
CA PRO A 49 -1.63 4.93 -7.82
C PRO A 49 -2.22 6.02 -6.90
N LYS A 50 -3.08 6.87 -7.47
CA LYS A 50 -3.84 7.84 -6.68
C LYS A 50 -4.79 7.08 -5.78
N THR A 51 -4.54 7.09 -4.48
CA THR A 51 -5.30 6.34 -3.49
C THR A 51 -6.58 7.05 -3.11
N ILE A 52 -7.66 6.30 -2.90
CA ILE A 52 -8.91 6.77 -2.31
C ILE A 52 -8.82 6.85 -0.78
N GLU A 53 -7.86 6.12 -0.20
CA GLU A 53 -7.47 6.16 1.21
C GLU A 53 -5.96 6.17 1.33
N ASP A 54 -5.44 6.86 2.34
CA ASP A 54 -4.00 6.96 2.57
C ASP A 54 -3.44 5.64 3.08
N PHE A 55 -2.47 5.10 2.33
CA PHE A 55 -1.62 4.01 2.78
C PHE A 55 -0.42 4.56 3.53
N THR A 56 -0.12 4.00 4.70
CA THR A 56 1.00 4.40 5.55
C THR A 56 1.98 3.26 5.80
N PHE A 57 3.25 3.58 6.02
CA PHE A 57 4.28 2.62 6.43
C PHE A 57 4.31 2.43 7.95
N GLU A 58 3.91 3.46 8.70
CA GLU A 58 4.00 3.48 10.16
C GLU A 58 2.73 2.89 10.76
N THR A 59 2.90 1.85 11.53
CA THR A 59 1.85 1.27 12.37
C THR A 59 1.59 2.15 13.60
N ILE A 60 0.51 1.88 14.31
CA ILE A 60 0.21 2.60 15.54
C ILE A 60 1.34 2.39 16.56
N ASP A 61 1.79 3.49 17.14
CA ASP A 61 2.87 3.55 18.12
C ASP A 61 4.18 2.87 17.63
N ASN A 62 4.38 2.84 16.30
CA ASN A 62 5.52 2.19 15.63
C ASN A 62 5.70 0.72 16.04
N GLN A 63 4.61 0.03 16.34
CA GLN A 63 4.65 -1.41 16.61
C GLN A 63 5.14 -2.17 15.36
N PRO A 64 5.87 -3.27 15.50
CA PRO A 64 6.21 -4.10 14.35
C PRO A 64 4.93 -4.65 13.71
N HIS A 65 4.96 -4.83 12.39
CA HIS A 65 3.90 -5.59 11.72
C HIS A 65 3.85 -7.01 12.29
N PRO A 66 2.65 -7.56 12.54
CA PRO A 66 2.52 -8.93 13.03
C PRO A 66 3.18 -9.95 12.10
N GLY A 67 3.88 -10.93 12.66
CA GLY A 67 4.64 -11.92 11.90
C GLY A 67 3.80 -12.64 10.86
N PHE A 68 2.58 -13.05 11.24
CA PHE A 68 1.67 -13.71 10.30
C PHE A 68 1.29 -12.85 9.08
N VAL A 69 1.26 -11.52 9.23
CA VAL A 69 1.02 -10.61 8.10
C VAL A 69 2.23 -10.57 7.17
N LEU A 70 3.43 -10.47 7.75
CA LEU A 70 4.69 -10.43 6.97
C LEU A 70 4.89 -11.71 6.16
N ASP A 71 4.61 -12.87 6.77
CA ASP A 71 4.70 -14.17 6.11
C ASP A 71 3.72 -14.29 4.95
N ASN A 72 2.50 -13.79 5.15
CA ASN A 72 1.45 -13.83 4.14
C ASN A 72 1.65 -12.84 2.98
N LEU A 73 2.36 -11.73 3.19
CA LEU A 73 2.72 -10.79 2.12
C LEU A 73 3.60 -11.42 1.02
N SER A 74 4.22 -12.56 1.27
CA SER A 74 4.94 -13.33 0.24
C SER A 74 4.02 -13.91 -0.84
N TYR A 75 2.73 -14.11 -0.53
CA TYR A 75 1.74 -14.67 -1.45
C TYR A 75 0.91 -13.60 -2.18
N GLY A 76 0.75 -12.42 -1.58
CA GLY A 76 -0.05 -11.32 -2.14
C GLY A 76 -0.38 -10.26 -1.09
N PRO A 77 -1.11 -9.20 -1.48
CA PRO A 77 -1.69 -8.28 -0.50
C PRO A 77 -2.54 -9.03 0.52
N VAL A 78 -2.49 -8.57 1.78
CA VAL A 78 -3.24 -9.19 2.89
C VAL A 78 -4.46 -8.34 3.20
N PHE A 79 -5.64 -8.94 3.16
CA PHE A 79 -6.90 -8.32 3.55
C PHE A 79 -7.35 -8.89 4.90
N LEU A 80 -7.25 -8.09 5.95
CA LEU A 80 -7.70 -8.43 7.30
C LEU A 80 -9.12 -7.90 7.51
N HIS A 81 -10.04 -8.79 7.91
CA HIS A 81 -11.42 -8.45 8.21
C HIS A 81 -11.72 -8.75 9.67
N TYR A 82 -11.69 -7.74 10.52
CA TYR A 82 -12.05 -7.84 11.92
C TYR A 82 -13.56 -7.68 12.11
N SER A 83 -14.15 -8.64 12.77
CA SER A 83 -15.58 -8.73 13.02
C SER A 83 -15.84 -9.24 14.45
N GLY A 84 -17.10 -9.40 14.85
CA GLY A 84 -17.44 -9.95 16.15
C GLY A 84 -18.90 -10.33 16.25
N ASP A 85 -19.24 -10.96 17.36
CA ASP A 85 -20.62 -11.34 17.65
C ASP A 85 -21.50 -10.12 17.88
N SER A 86 -22.76 -10.25 17.54
CA SER A 86 -23.78 -9.20 17.74
C SER A 86 -23.40 -7.83 17.12
N CYS A 87 -22.61 -7.83 16.05
CA CYS A 87 -22.15 -6.65 15.36
C CYS A 87 -23.05 -6.36 14.14
N ALA A 88 -24.01 -5.46 14.30
CA ALA A 88 -24.93 -5.10 13.20
C ALA A 88 -24.20 -4.52 11.96
N GLY A 89 -23.13 -3.75 12.15
CA GLY A 89 -22.31 -3.26 11.04
C GLY A 89 -21.57 -4.38 10.30
N CYS A 90 -21.13 -5.40 11.03
CA CYS A 90 -20.49 -6.56 10.45
C CYS A 90 -21.50 -7.35 9.59
N ASP A 91 -22.75 -7.47 10.03
CA ASP A 91 -23.81 -8.16 9.28
C ASP A 91 -24.11 -7.46 7.94
N VAL A 92 -24.03 -6.14 7.90
CA VAL A 92 -24.16 -5.36 6.66
C VAL A 92 -22.98 -5.60 5.72
N MET A 93 -21.77 -5.69 6.25
CA MET A 93 -20.56 -5.82 5.42
C MET A 93 -20.26 -7.25 4.97
N TYR A 94 -20.82 -8.24 5.64
CA TYR A 94 -20.58 -9.65 5.36
C TYR A 94 -20.88 -10.07 3.90
N PRO A 95 -22.09 -9.76 3.34
CA PRO A 95 -22.38 -10.05 1.94
C PRO A 95 -21.45 -9.29 0.99
N VAL A 96 -21.11 -8.05 1.30
CA VAL A 96 -20.22 -7.22 0.46
C VAL A 96 -18.84 -7.85 0.31
N VAL A 97 -18.27 -8.38 1.41
CA VAL A 97 -16.96 -9.04 1.39
C VAL A 97 -17.02 -10.39 0.68
N LYS A 98 -18.12 -11.14 0.83
CA LYS A 98 -18.35 -12.37 0.07
C LYS A 98 -18.40 -12.13 -1.43
N ASP A 99 -19.12 -11.10 -1.84
CA ASP A 99 -19.23 -10.69 -3.24
C ASP A 99 -17.88 -10.20 -3.79
N LEU A 100 -17.12 -9.44 -2.98
CA LEU A 100 -15.81 -8.91 -3.35
C LEU A 100 -14.85 -10.00 -3.80
N PHE A 101 -14.80 -11.12 -3.06
CA PHE A 101 -13.88 -12.21 -3.31
C PHE A 101 -14.53 -13.46 -3.93
N SER A 102 -15.85 -13.42 -4.17
CA SER A 102 -16.64 -14.55 -4.67
C SER A 102 -16.43 -15.81 -3.82
N ILE A 103 -16.45 -15.65 -2.50
CA ILE A 103 -16.22 -16.73 -1.53
C ILE A 103 -17.42 -16.97 -0.64
N GLU A 104 -17.53 -18.21 -0.15
CA GLU A 104 -18.48 -18.58 0.89
C GLU A 104 -17.73 -18.89 2.19
N PHE A 105 -18.08 -18.21 3.26
CA PHE A 105 -17.59 -18.47 4.61
C PHE A 105 -18.69 -18.16 5.63
N GLY A 106 -18.65 -18.84 6.77
CA GLY A 106 -19.59 -18.60 7.87
C GLY A 106 -19.05 -17.60 8.89
N LYS A 107 -19.90 -17.13 9.79
CA LYS A 107 -19.45 -16.45 11.00
C LYS A 107 -18.78 -17.48 11.90
N GLN A 108 -17.47 -17.56 11.84
CA GLN A 108 -16.63 -18.50 12.56
C GLN A 108 -15.53 -17.73 13.28
N ASP A 109 -14.76 -18.42 14.10
CA ASP A 109 -13.73 -17.76 14.90
C ASP A 109 -12.64 -17.12 14.04
N MET A 110 -12.25 -17.85 12.99
CA MET A 110 -11.24 -17.43 12.04
C MET A 110 -11.49 -18.09 10.67
N PHE A 111 -11.16 -17.38 9.62
CA PHE A 111 -11.07 -17.93 8.26
C PHE A 111 -9.83 -17.37 7.57
N HIS A 112 -9.03 -18.25 6.98
CA HIS A 112 -7.83 -17.88 6.22
C HIS A 112 -7.85 -18.61 4.90
N SER A 113 -7.71 -17.85 3.80
CA SER A 113 -7.69 -18.42 2.45
C SER A 113 -6.93 -17.53 1.49
N LEU A 114 -6.34 -18.16 0.49
CA LEU A 114 -5.91 -17.48 -0.72
C LEU A 114 -7.12 -17.33 -1.63
N VAL A 115 -7.47 -16.11 -1.94
CA VAL A 115 -8.61 -15.78 -2.81
C VAL A 115 -8.13 -15.09 -4.08
N SER A 116 -8.92 -15.19 -5.14
CA SER A 116 -8.62 -14.50 -6.39
C SER A 116 -9.41 -13.19 -6.44
N PHE A 117 -8.72 -12.11 -6.78
CA PHE A 117 -9.35 -10.85 -7.14
C PHE A 117 -8.77 -10.40 -8.47
N GLU A 118 -9.63 -10.33 -9.51
CA GLU A 118 -9.18 -10.17 -10.89
C GLU A 118 -8.12 -11.23 -11.27
N ASN A 119 -6.90 -10.81 -11.62
CA ASN A 119 -5.80 -11.70 -11.98
C ASN A 119 -4.73 -11.81 -10.88
N SER A 120 -5.07 -11.47 -9.65
CA SER A 120 -4.14 -11.43 -8.51
C SER A 120 -4.61 -12.33 -7.38
N THR A 121 -3.64 -12.86 -6.63
CA THR A 121 -3.88 -13.59 -5.39
C THR A 121 -3.90 -12.61 -4.22
N ILE A 122 -4.89 -12.73 -3.37
CA ILE A 122 -5.06 -11.97 -2.13
C ILE A 122 -5.07 -12.97 -0.97
N VAL A 123 -4.39 -12.64 0.09
CA VAL A 123 -4.52 -13.38 1.35
C VAL A 123 -5.66 -12.78 2.15
N TYR A 124 -6.78 -13.49 2.22
CA TYR A 124 -7.93 -13.07 3.01
C TYR A 124 -7.91 -13.72 4.38
N ILE A 125 -7.96 -12.90 5.44
CA ILE A 125 -7.99 -13.34 6.84
C ILE A 125 -9.17 -12.68 7.52
N TYR A 126 -10.17 -13.49 7.90
CA TYR A 126 -11.29 -13.08 8.73
C TYR A 126 -11.00 -13.43 10.19
N VAL A 127 -11.29 -12.51 11.08
CA VAL A 127 -11.01 -12.60 12.51
C VAL A 127 -12.26 -12.21 13.29
N ASN A 128 -12.84 -13.14 14.05
CA ASN A 128 -13.83 -12.82 15.08
C ASN A 128 -13.08 -12.48 16.37
N ILE A 129 -13.04 -11.22 16.76
CA ILE A 129 -12.26 -10.74 17.91
C ILE A 129 -12.70 -11.34 19.25
N HIS A 130 -13.92 -11.90 19.34
CA HIS A 130 -14.45 -12.49 20.56
C HIS A 130 -13.98 -13.94 20.78
N HIS A 131 -13.61 -14.66 19.72
CA HIS A 131 -13.35 -16.10 19.76
C HIS A 131 -12.00 -16.51 19.18
N THR A 132 -11.27 -15.57 18.56
CA THR A 132 -10.00 -15.86 17.91
C THR A 132 -8.85 -16.02 18.91
N ILE A 133 -7.72 -16.51 18.42
CA ILE A 133 -6.46 -16.55 19.18
C ILE A 133 -5.91 -15.14 19.44
N ASP A 134 -5.17 -14.99 20.52
CA ASP A 134 -4.63 -13.68 20.96
C ASP A 134 -3.81 -13.00 19.89
N GLU A 135 -2.95 -13.72 19.18
CA GLU A 135 -2.10 -13.17 18.13
C GLU A 135 -2.90 -12.39 17.04
N LEU A 136 -4.02 -12.96 16.58
CA LEU A 136 -4.85 -12.32 15.56
C LEU A 136 -5.66 -11.13 16.13
N ARG A 137 -6.15 -11.27 17.36
CA ARG A 137 -6.88 -10.21 18.05
C ARG A 137 -5.97 -9.03 18.37
N ASP A 138 -4.77 -9.28 18.89
CA ASP A 138 -3.82 -8.28 19.33
C ASP A 138 -3.18 -7.54 18.15
N ALA A 139 -3.31 -8.06 16.93
CA ALA A 139 -2.93 -7.35 15.71
C ALA A 139 -3.90 -6.22 15.32
N GLN A 140 -5.16 -6.25 15.79
CA GLN A 140 -6.15 -5.20 15.47
C GLN A 140 -5.68 -3.80 15.88
N PRO A 141 -5.23 -3.54 17.12
CA PRO A 141 -4.77 -2.22 17.53
C PRO A 141 -3.56 -1.71 16.73
N THR A 142 -2.69 -2.61 16.25
CA THR A 142 -1.53 -2.25 15.44
C THR A 142 -1.92 -1.52 14.15
N TYR A 143 -3.10 -1.87 13.60
CA TYR A 143 -3.60 -1.34 12.34
C TYR A 143 -4.77 -0.34 12.50
N ASP A 144 -5.20 -0.06 13.71
CA ASP A 144 -6.28 0.91 13.98
C ASP A 144 -5.77 2.35 13.86
N LYS A 145 -5.43 2.77 12.61
CA LYS A 145 -4.76 4.05 12.31
C LYS A 145 -5.47 5.27 12.89
N ASP A 146 -6.79 5.22 13.01
CA ASP A 146 -7.62 6.34 13.49
C ASP A 146 -8.03 6.17 14.97
N ARG A 147 -7.55 5.10 15.63
CA ARG A 147 -7.83 4.77 17.04
C ARG A 147 -9.32 4.69 17.35
N ILE A 148 -10.10 4.14 16.43
CA ILE A 148 -11.55 3.99 16.55
C ILE A 148 -11.90 2.85 17.51
N GLY A 149 -11.08 1.79 17.57
CA GLY A 149 -11.28 0.64 18.45
C GLY A 149 -12.51 -0.20 18.13
N GLY A 150 -13.10 -0.05 16.95
CA GLY A 150 -14.39 -0.63 16.56
C GLY A 150 -14.32 -1.70 15.50
N ILE A 151 -15.44 -2.41 15.34
CA ILE A 151 -15.69 -3.36 14.26
C ILE A 151 -17.01 -3.01 13.53
N PRO A 152 -17.16 -3.40 12.23
CA PRO A 152 -16.16 -4.06 11.41
C PRO A 152 -14.98 -3.13 11.08
N MET A 153 -13.80 -3.70 10.99
CA MET A 153 -12.58 -3.02 10.58
C MET A 153 -11.92 -3.82 9.45
N PHE A 154 -11.54 -3.15 8.40
CA PHE A 154 -10.90 -3.76 7.24
C PHE A 154 -9.53 -3.13 7.04
N THR A 155 -8.49 -3.94 7.15
CA THR A 155 -7.12 -3.51 6.92
C THR A 155 -6.57 -4.19 5.68
N ILE A 156 -5.99 -3.39 4.78
CA ILE A 156 -5.31 -3.92 3.61
C ILE A 156 -3.83 -3.61 3.76
N VAL A 157 -3.02 -4.66 3.77
CA VAL A 157 -1.56 -4.54 3.83
C VAL A 157 -0.99 -4.93 2.48
N THR A 158 -0.14 -4.08 1.95
CA THR A 158 0.53 -4.23 0.67
C THR A 158 2.01 -3.87 0.80
N LEU A 159 2.70 -3.73 -0.32
CA LEU A 159 4.10 -3.33 -0.37
C LEU A 159 4.26 -1.94 -0.97
N GLY A 160 5.12 -1.13 -0.37
CA GLY A 160 5.52 0.16 -0.88
C GLY A 160 7.04 0.32 -0.86
N TYR A 161 7.54 1.36 -1.51
CA TYR A 161 8.96 1.69 -1.57
C TYR A 161 9.24 2.92 -0.72
N ASP A 162 10.06 2.77 0.29
CA ASP A 162 10.45 3.83 1.20
C ASP A 162 11.95 3.81 1.47
N ASN A 163 12.62 4.95 1.29
CA ASN A 163 14.05 5.15 1.60
C ASN A 163 14.97 4.05 1.04
N GLY A 164 14.74 3.62 -0.21
CA GLY A 164 15.59 2.63 -0.87
C GLY A 164 15.23 1.18 -0.55
N LYS A 165 14.17 0.92 0.21
CA LYS A 165 13.74 -0.42 0.61
C LYS A 165 12.25 -0.63 0.33
N VAL A 166 11.91 -1.87 0.03
CA VAL A 166 10.51 -2.30 0.00
C VAL A 166 10.09 -2.66 1.42
N LYS A 167 8.95 -2.11 1.84
CA LYS A 167 8.38 -2.30 3.16
C LYS A 167 6.88 -2.56 3.08
N PRO A 168 6.30 -3.21 4.09
CA PRO A 168 4.85 -3.25 4.25
C PRO A 168 4.28 -1.84 4.36
N LYS A 169 3.14 -1.63 3.70
CA LYS A 169 2.36 -0.39 3.71
C LYS A 169 0.90 -0.79 3.87
N TYR A 170 0.13 -0.05 4.65
CA TYR A 170 -1.26 -0.43 4.91
C TYR A 170 -2.21 0.74 4.94
N THR A 171 -3.47 0.43 4.76
CA THR A 171 -4.58 1.32 5.10
C THR A 171 -5.65 0.56 5.86
N THR A 172 -6.48 1.29 6.62
CA THR A 172 -7.61 0.73 7.37
C THR A 172 -8.85 1.57 7.16
N VAL A 173 -9.97 0.90 6.92
CA VAL A 173 -11.30 1.50 6.81
C VAL A 173 -12.27 0.84 7.77
N TYR A 174 -13.30 1.56 8.19
CA TYR A 174 -14.10 1.20 9.36
C TYR A 174 -15.61 1.19 9.08
N GLY A 175 -16.30 0.40 9.87
CA GLY A 175 -17.74 0.39 9.93
C GLY A 175 -18.38 -0.06 8.62
N THR A 176 -19.55 0.47 8.33
CA THR A 176 -20.29 0.16 7.09
C THR A 176 -19.88 1.02 5.91
N LEU A 177 -18.71 1.64 5.96
CA LEU A 177 -18.13 2.53 4.93
C LEU A 177 -18.99 3.77 4.60
N THR A 178 -19.99 4.06 5.42
CA THR A 178 -20.88 5.21 5.22
C THR A 178 -20.13 6.55 5.34
N THR A 179 -19.13 6.62 6.22
CA THR A 179 -18.27 7.80 6.40
C THR A 179 -17.40 8.08 5.17
N TYR A 180 -17.19 7.07 4.33
CA TYR A 180 -16.47 7.18 3.05
C TYR A 180 -17.42 7.41 1.85
N GLY A 181 -18.71 7.70 2.11
CA GLY A 181 -19.70 7.97 1.09
C GLY A 181 -20.37 6.72 0.49
N ALA A 182 -20.04 5.52 0.95
CA ALA A 182 -20.61 4.27 0.47
C ALA A 182 -21.82 3.84 1.32
N THR A 183 -23.03 4.20 0.91
CA THR A 183 -24.26 4.00 1.69
C THR A 183 -25.06 2.75 1.27
N THR A 184 -24.82 2.24 0.06
CA THR A 184 -25.44 1.00 -0.48
C THR A 184 -24.42 -0.10 -0.64
N ASP A 185 -24.84 -1.37 -0.71
CA ASP A 185 -23.93 -2.51 -0.89
C ASP A 185 -23.14 -2.42 -2.19
N ALA A 186 -23.78 -1.94 -3.26
CA ALA A 186 -23.08 -1.71 -4.52
C ALA A 186 -21.97 -0.64 -4.39
N GLN A 187 -22.21 0.44 -3.66
CA GLN A 187 -21.20 1.48 -3.42
C GLN A 187 -20.08 0.97 -2.51
N ARG A 188 -20.41 0.18 -1.47
CA ARG A 188 -19.44 -0.47 -0.59
C ARG A 188 -18.53 -1.43 -1.36
N LEU A 189 -19.15 -2.23 -2.23
CA LEU A 189 -18.41 -3.16 -3.10
C LEU A 189 -17.45 -2.41 -4.03
N ILE A 190 -17.92 -1.37 -4.73
CA ILE A 190 -17.09 -0.54 -5.61
C ILE A 190 -15.94 0.09 -4.83
N PHE A 191 -16.20 0.63 -3.63
CA PHE A 191 -15.17 1.23 -2.79
C PHE A 191 -14.07 0.22 -2.42
N LEU A 192 -14.45 -0.97 -1.95
CA LEU A 192 -13.49 -2.02 -1.60
C LEU A 192 -12.76 -2.56 -2.83
N GLN A 193 -13.43 -2.68 -3.99
CA GLN A 193 -12.79 -3.07 -5.25
C GLN A 193 -11.70 -2.09 -5.67
N GLN A 194 -11.98 -0.79 -5.63
CA GLN A 194 -11.00 0.25 -5.94
C GLN A 194 -9.80 0.19 -4.99
N LEU A 195 -10.06 0.05 -3.69
CA LEU A 195 -9.01 -0.03 -2.69
C LEU A 195 -8.14 -1.29 -2.87
N MET A 196 -8.75 -2.41 -3.25
CA MET A 196 -8.03 -3.64 -3.58
C MET A 196 -7.18 -3.49 -4.85
N GLN A 197 -7.70 -2.85 -5.90
CA GLN A 197 -6.95 -2.57 -7.13
C GLN A 197 -5.70 -1.75 -6.84
N GLU A 198 -5.83 -0.65 -6.08
CA GLU A 198 -4.69 0.17 -5.66
C GLU A 198 -3.64 -0.64 -4.89
N SER A 199 -4.09 -1.50 -3.97
CA SER A 199 -3.18 -2.33 -3.18
C SER A 199 -2.41 -3.34 -4.03
N ILE A 200 -3.08 -3.94 -5.03
CA ILE A 200 -2.48 -4.88 -5.98
C ILE A 200 -1.46 -4.18 -6.88
N GLU A 201 -1.77 -2.99 -7.36
CA GLU A 201 -0.84 -2.21 -8.17
C GLU A 201 0.45 -1.90 -7.39
N MET A 202 0.33 -1.42 -6.14
CA MET A 202 1.46 -1.18 -5.25
C MET A 202 2.25 -2.46 -4.98
N TYR A 203 1.57 -3.57 -4.71
CA TYR A 203 2.19 -4.87 -4.48
C TYR A 203 3.00 -5.33 -5.70
N ASN A 204 2.39 -5.31 -6.88
CA ASN A 204 3.03 -5.78 -8.12
C ASN A 204 4.24 -4.94 -8.51
N GLN A 205 4.24 -3.64 -8.19
CA GLN A 205 5.38 -2.76 -8.40
C GLN A 205 6.56 -3.05 -7.47
N ASN A 206 6.30 -3.65 -6.31
CA ASN A 206 7.28 -3.73 -5.22
C ASN A 206 7.68 -5.18 -4.84
N LYS A 207 6.87 -6.19 -5.17
CA LYS A 207 7.04 -7.58 -4.70
C LYS A 207 8.43 -8.19 -4.96
N GLU A 208 9.09 -7.84 -6.06
CA GLU A 208 10.43 -8.37 -6.39
C GLU A 208 11.52 -7.88 -5.41
N GLY A 209 11.29 -6.77 -4.73
CA GLY A 209 12.22 -6.21 -3.74
C GLY A 209 11.88 -6.59 -2.30
N TYR A 210 10.84 -7.39 -2.07
CA TYR A 210 10.40 -7.77 -0.73
C TYR A 210 11.05 -9.07 -0.25
N SER A 211 11.55 -9.05 0.99
CA SER A 211 11.99 -10.23 1.72
C SER A 211 11.43 -10.16 3.14
N PRO A 212 10.64 -11.13 3.59
CA PRO A 212 10.00 -11.11 4.91
C PRO A 212 10.97 -11.23 6.10
N HIS A 213 12.24 -11.54 5.83
CA HIS A 213 13.25 -11.84 6.88
C HIS A 213 14.39 -10.82 6.98
N HIS A 214 14.16 -9.55 6.58
CA HIS A 214 15.14 -8.47 6.71
C HIS A 214 14.67 -7.36 7.63
#